data_30d440ad5fa490fe0d9ade7c5e2a1c42
#
_entry.id   30d440ad5fa490fe0d9ade7c5e2a1c42
#
_cell.length_a   1.000
_cell.length_b   1.000
_cell.length_c   1.000
_cell.angle_alpha   90.00
_cell.angle_beta   90.00
_cell.angle_gamma   90.00
#
_symmetry.space_group_name_H-M   'P 1'
#
loop_
_entity.id
_entity.type
_entity.pdbx_description
1 polymer ?
#
loop_
_entity_poly.entity_id
_entity_poly.type
_entity_poly.pdbx_seq_one_letter_code
_entity_poly.pdbx_strand_id
1 'polypeptide(L)'
;LRVGGKQIIFRTMENPDAIVGYEVGDSMVDELDTLPMAKASEVWNKIIARNRQKKPDGTPNSVAVGTTPEGFRFVYEKWHKNPTESYQLIKAPTYSNPHLPDGYVDSLRETYPSNLLNAYIEGEFVNLTSGSVYVNYDRQLNDTKVTANNHETLHIGMDFNVGKMSAAIHVMRDSKAFAVDEISGAQDTPAVIKTIKSRYPDNPVIVYPDASGASTNTTNAASSDLILLRNAGFTINAPRANGRVKDRIAAVNMALCDNDGVRLYYVNVEKCPNIALGLEQQSYDKNGEPDKSSGFDHMNDAVGYFVVRKMPIKRRMEFSEQPVRWS
;
A
#
# COMPACT_ATOMS: atom_id res chain seq x y z
N LEU A 1 -18.27 -6.16 35.72
CA LEU A 1 -17.90 -5.35 36.89
C LEU A 1 -19.00 -4.32 37.17
N ARG A 2 -19.34 -4.09 38.43
CA ARG A 2 -20.28 -3.03 38.84
C ARG A 2 -19.54 -2.02 39.70
N VAL A 3 -19.68 -0.73 39.35
CA VAL A 3 -19.07 0.40 40.06
C VAL A 3 -20.07 1.52 40.18
N GLY A 4 -20.40 1.96 41.40
CA GLY A 4 -21.31 3.10 41.64
C GLY A 4 -22.68 2.98 40.96
N GLY A 5 -23.25 1.76 40.91
CA GLY A 5 -24.52 1.51 40.21
C GLY A 5 -24.43 1.36 38.70
N LYS A 6 -23.26 1.57 38.09
CA LYS A 6 -22.98 1.39 36.65
C LYS A 6 -22.40 0.00 36.41
N GLN A 7 -22.60 -0.52 35.20
CA GLN A 7 -22.06 -1.80 34.76
C GLN A 7 -20.98 -1.59 33.72
N ILE A 8 -19.83 -2.26 33.89
CA ILE A 8 -18.77 -2.33 32.89
C ILE A 8 -18.75 -3.75 32.34
N ILE A 9 -18.83 -3.88 31.02
CA ILE A 9 -18.84 -5.15 30.29
C ILE A 9 -17.54 -5.26 29.52
N PHE A 10 -16.74 -6.28 29.81
CA PHE A 10 -15.51 -6.58 29.06
C PHE A 10 -15.80 -7.61 27.98
N ARG A 11 -15.26 -7.36 26.79
CA ARG A 11 -15.32 -8.27 25.63
C ARG A 11 -13.99 -8.29 24.91
N THR A 12 -13.66 -9.44 24.34
CA THR A 12 -12.49 -9.57 23.48
C THR A 12 -12.87 -9.25 22.03
N MET A 13 -11.93 -8.72 21.27
CA MET A 13 -12.02 -8.52 19.83
C MET A 13 -11.57 -9.75 19.04
N GLU A 14 -11.05 -10.78 19.70
CA GLU A 14 -10.59 -12.00 19.04
C GLU A 14 -11.74 -12.74 18.35
N ASN A 15 -12.92 -12.77 19.00
CA ASN A 15 -14.16 -13.26 18.42
C ASN A 15 -15.19 -12.13 18.35
N PRO A 16 -15.35 -11.47 17.19
CA PRO A 16 -16.33 -10.39 17.02
C PRO A 16 -17.78 -10.80 17.31
N ASP A 17 -18.13 -12.09 17.18
CA ASP A 17 -19.47 -12.59 17.47
C ASP A 17 -19.80 -12.53 18.98
N ALA A 18 -18.82 -12.39 19.83
CA ALA A 18 -19.04 -12.15 21.25
C ALA A 18 -19.52 -10.71 21.58
N ILE A 19 -19.45 -9.79 20.61
CA ILE A 19 -19.90 -8.40 20.73
C ILE A 19 -21.39 -8.31 20.38
N VAL A 20 -22.20 -9.07 21.10
CA VAL A 20 -23.66 -9.13 20.90
C VAL A 20 -24.37 -9.32 22.26
N GLY A 21 -25.68 -9.13 22.28
CA GLY A 21 -26.52 -9.43 23.44
C GLY A 21 -26.53 -8.38 24.54
N TYR A 22 -26.00 -7.16 24.30
CA TYR A 22 -26.03 -6.05 25.26
C TYR A 22 -26.21 -4.71 24.55
N GLU A 23 -26.51 -3.69 25.35
CA GLU A 23 -26.56 -2.28 24.92
C GLU A 23 -25.74 -1.45 25.94
N VAL A 24 -24.98 -0.50 25.42
CA VAL A 24 -24.14 0.39 26.23
C VAL A 24 -24.26 1.84 25.77
N GLY A 25 -24.01 2.76 26.69
CA GLY A 25 -23.98 4.21 26.41
C GLY A 25 -22.65 4.64 25.83
N ASP A 26 -21.56 4.08 26.34
CA ASP A 26 -20.21 4.39 25.89
C ASP A 26 -19.40 3.11 25.71
N SER A 27 -18.44 3.15 24.82
CA SER A 27 -17.50 2.06 24.58
C SER A 27 -16.06 2.59 24.56
N MET A 28 -15.15 1.78 25.05
CA MET A 28 -13.72 2.00 24.89
C MET A 28 -13.11 0.76 24.23
N VAL A 29 -12.31 0.97 23.22
CA VAL A 29 -11.63 -0.07 22.47
C VAL A 29 -10.13 0.13 22.65
N ASP A 30 -9.46 -0.93 23.06
CA ASP A 30 -8.03 -0.91 23.25
C ASP A 30 -7.33 -1.66 22.12
N GLU A 31 -6.25 -1.08 21.58
CA GLU A 31 -5.40 -1.65 20.53
C GLU A 31 -6.16 -2.15 19.28
N LEU A 32 -7.11 -1.33 18.77
CA LEU A 32 -7.92 -1.70 17.58
C LEU A 32 -7.06 -1.93 16.33
N ASP A 33 -5.98 -1.17 16.17
CA ASP A 33 -5.15 -1.21 14.95
C ASP A 33 -4.21 -2.43 14.90
N THR A 34 -4.11 -3.20 15.99
CA THR A 34 -3.43 -4.50 15.98
C THR A 34 -4.18 -5.57 15.16
N LEU A 35 -5.47 -5.34 14.89
CA LEU A 35 -6.28 -6.25 14.09
C LEU A 35 -6.07 -6.03 12.58
N PRO A 36 -6.15 -7.09 11.76
CA PRO A 36 -6.25 -6.94 10.32
C PRO A 36 -7.45 -6.06 9.93
N MET A 37 -7.32 -5.27 8.85
CA MET A 37 -8.31 -4.27 8.40
C MET A 37 -9.75 -4.80 8.37
N ALA A 38 -9.99 -5.98 7.78
CA ALA A 38 -11.31 -6.57 7.67
C ALA A 38 -11.92 -6.89 9.05
N LYS A 39 -11.11 -7.44 9.96
CA LYS A 39 -11.53 -7.78 11.31
C LYS A 39 -11.78 -6.53 12.16
N ALA A 40 -10.92 -5.53 12.06
CA ALA A 40 -11.11 -4.24 12.72
C ALA A 40 -12.41 -3.56 12.28
N SER A 41 -12.73 -3.59 10.97
CA SER A 41 -13.98 -3.08 10.42
C SER A 41 -15.20 -3.83 10.96
N GLU A 42 -15.14 -5.16 11.05
CA GLU A 42 -16.21 -5.98 11.60
C GLU A 42 -16.45 -5.68 13.10
N VAL A 43 -15.39 -5.66 13.89
CA VAL A 43 -15.44 -5.31 15.33
C VAL A 43 -16.03 -3.93 15.51
N TRP A 44 -15.57 -2.93 14.77
CA TRP A 44 -16.08 -1.56 14.81
C TRP A 44 -17.58 -1.49 14.55
N ASN A 45 -18.06 -2.13 13.47
CA ASN A 45 -19.47 -2.13 13.12
C ASN A 45 -20.34 -2.78 14.21
N LYS A 46 -19.85 -3.85 14.85
CA LYS A 46 -20.54 -4.49 15.97
C LYS A 46 -20.59 -3.61 17.21
N ILE A 47 -19.51 -2.90 17.53
CA ILE A 47 -19.47 -1.96 18.66
C ILE A 47 -20.44 -0.82 18.43
N ILE A 48 -20.41 -0.17 17.28
CA ILE A 48 -21.33 0.92 16.94
C ILE A 48 -22.79 0.45 17.07
N ALA A 49 -23.11 -0.77 16.61
CA ALA A 49 -24.45 -1.33 16.71
C ALA A 49 -24.89 -1.59 18.17
N ARG A 50 -23.96 -1.74 19.11
CA ARG A 50 -24.26 -1.93 20.56
C ARG A 50 -24.28 -0.63 21.34
N ASN A 51 -23.66 0.43 20.83
CA ASN A 51 -23.49 1.72 21.50
C ASN A 51 -24.75 2.61 21.37
N ARG A 52 -25.90 2.09 21.77
CA ARG A 52 -27.24 2.66 21.56
C ARG A 52 -28.07 2.85 22.82
N GLN A 53 -27.51 2.57 24.00
CA GLN A 53 -28.24 2.78 25.25
C GLN A 53 -28.42 4.30 25.51
N LYS A 54 -29.65 4.74 25.73
CA LYS A 54 -29.91 6.13 26.11
C LYS A 54 -29.34 6.41 27.50
N LYS A 55 -28.49 7.44 27.60
CA LYS A 55 -27.92 7.88 28.87
C LYS A 55 -28.91 8.72 29.68
N PRO A 56 -28.93 8.57 31.01
CA PRO A 56 -29.86 9.31 31.87
C PRO A 56 -29.65 10.84 31.83
N ASP A 57 -28.39 11.28 31.61
CA ASP A 57 -27.99 12.70 31.54
C ASP A 57 -28.22 13.30 30.15
N GLY A 58 -28.70 12.53 29.17
CA GLY A 58 -28.99 12.99 27.82
C GLY A 58 -27.72 13.24 26.95
N THR A 59 -26.52 12.96 27.46
CA THR A 59 -25.29 13.13 26.68
C THR A 59 -25.22 12.14 25.51
N PRO A 60 -24.61 12.53 24.37
CA PRO A 60 -24.42 11.63 23.25
C PRO A 60 -23.58 10.41 23.63
N ASN A 61 -23.87 9.28 23.00
CA ASN A 61 -23.05 8.10 23.15
C ASN A 61 -21.70 8.31 22.44
N SER A 62 -20.64 7.74 23.01
CA SER A 62 -19.29 7.86 22.47
C SER A 62 -18.59 6.51 22.35
N VAL A 63 -17.66 6.41 21.41
CA VAL A 63 -16.72 5.30 21.31
C VAL A 63 -15.33 5.89 21.27
N ALA A 64 -14.52 5.57 22.28
CA ALA A 64 -13.11 5.93 22.32
C ALA A 64 -12.26 4.75 21.85
N VAL A 65 -11.20 5.03 21.09
CA VAL A 65 -10.20 4.04 20.68
C VAL A 65 -8.85 4.51 21.18
N GLY A 66 -8.18 3.68 21.99
CA GLY A 66 -6.78 3.84 22.35
C GLY A 66 -5.96 2.81 21.57
N THR A 67 -4.97 3.26 20.81
CA THR A 67 -4.13 2.33 20.04
C THR A 67 -2.81 3.00 19.65
N THR A 68 -1.76 2.21 19.57
CA THR A 68 -0.54 2.59 18.86
C THR A 68 -0.80 2.45 17.35
N PRO A 69 -0.35 3.40 16.52
CA PRO A 69 -0.49 3.26 15.08
C PRO A 69 0.26 2.04 14.56
N GLU A 70 -0.46 1.10 13.97
CA GLU A 70 0.11 -0.10 13.33
C GLU A 70 0.18 0.06 11.80
N GLY A 71 0.74 1.18 11.36
CA GLY A 71 0.81 1.54 9.96
C GLY A 71 -0.45 2.26 9.47
N PHE A 72 -0.73 2.13 8.18
CA PHE A 72 -1.87 2.79 7.51
C PHE A 72 -3.10 1.88 7.49
N ARG A 73 -3.52 1.42 8.68
CA ARG A 73 -4.60 0.46 8.86
C ARG A 73 -5.95 1.14 9.11
N PHE A 74 -6.82 0.49 9.89
CA PHE A 74 -8.21 0.89 10.09
C PHE A 74 -8.36 2.27 10.74
N VAL A 75 -7.56 2.57 11.77
CA VAL A 75 -7.59 3.86 12.45
C VAL A 75 -7.10 4.98 11.52
N TYR A 76 -6.03 4.74 10.75
CA TYR A 76 -5.59 5.68 9.72
C TYR A 76 -6.70 6.00 8.72
N GLU A 77 -7.33 4.98 8.14
CA GLU A 77 -8.38 5.16 7.11
C GLU A 77 -9.60 5.93 7.64
N LYS A 78 -10.03 5.64 8.88
CA LYS A 78 -11.26 6.21 9.47
C LYS A 78 -11.06 7.59 10.09
N TRP A 79 -9.96 7.83 10.79
CA TRP A 79 -9.75 9.06 11.59
C TRP A 79 -8.77 10.04 10.97
N HIS A 80 -7.84 9.58 10.13
CA HIS A 80 -6.82 10.45 9.53
C HIS A 80 -7.11 10.78 8.07
N LYS A 81 -7.37 9.76 7.24
CA LYS A 81 -7.55 9.92 5.79
C LYS A 81 -8.95 10.37 5.40
N ASN A 82 -9.97 9.75 6.01
CA ASN A 82 -11.38 10.00 5.69
C ASN A 82 -12.19 10.40 6.94
N PRO A 83 -11.78 11.44 7.70
CA PRO A 83 -12.52 11.87 8.88
C PRO A 83 -13.88 12.43 8.49
N THR A 84 -14.89 12.10 9.28
CA THR A 84 -16.20 12.78 9.26
C THR A 84 -16.28 13.71 10.46
N GLU A 85 -17.26 14.61 10.51
CA GLU A 85 -17.44 15.57 11.63
C GLU A 85 -17.54 14.90 13.01
N SER A 86 -17.99 13.64 13.05
CA SER A 86 -18.13 12.87 14.29
C SER A 86 -16.85 12.14 14.71
N TYR A 87 -15.76 12.19 13.92
CA TYR A 87 -14.50 11.53 14.22
C TYR A 87 -13.44 12.56 14.63
N GLN A 88 -12.86 12.38 15.80
CA GLN A 88 -11.78 13.21 16.31
C GLN A 88 -10.54 12.34 16.56
N LEU A 89 -9.40 12.73 15.99
CA LEU A 89 -8.10 12.10 16.23
C LEU A 89 -7.29 12.95 17.21
N ILE A 90 -6.81 12.33 18.27
CA ILE A 90 -5.88 12.93 19.23
C ILE A 90 -4.58 12.14 19.14
N LYS A 91 -3.48 12.81 18.78
CA LYS A 91 -2.14 12.25 18.83
C LYS A 91 -1.48 12.63 20.15
N ALA A 92 -0.96 11.65 20.86
CA ALA A 92 -0.27 11.83 22.13
C ALA A 92 1.13 11.20 22.04
N PRO A 93 2.20 11.99 21.86
CA PRO A 93 3.56 11.46 21.89
C PRO A 93 3.86 10.80 23.24
N THR A 94 4.60 9.69 23.22
CA THR A 94 4.91 8.92 24.43
C THR A 94 5.54 9.78 25.52
N TYR A 95 6.46 10.68 25.15
CA TYR A 95 7.12 11.58 26.12
C TYR A 95 6.19 12.63 26.74
N SER A 96 4.97 12.80 26.24
CA SER A 96 3.97 13.68 26.86
C SER A 96 3.34 13.07 28.11
N ASN A 97 3.58 11.76 28.39
CA ASN A 97 3.11 11.09 29.58
C ASN A 97 4.04 11.38 30.79
N PRO A 98 3.62 12.16 31.78
CA PRO A 98 4.48 12.50 32.93
C PRO A 98 4.73 11.35 33.91
N HIS A 99 4.08 10.22 33.71
CA HIS A 99 4.18 9.04 34.60
C HIS A 99 5.12 7.95 34.07
N LEU A 100 5.84 8.23 32.97
CA LEU A 100 6.82 7.26 32.46
C LEU A 100 8.02 7.15 33.42
N PRO A 101 8.61 5.95 33.56
CA PRO A 101 9.90 5.79 34.25
C PRO A 101 10.99 6.63 33.57
N ASP A 102 11.94 7.12 34.39
CA ASP A 102 13.13 7.80 33.87
C ASP A 102 13.88 6.89 32.90
N GLY A 103 14.31 7.47 31.75
CA GLY A 103 15.04 6.74 30.70
C GLY A 103 14.19 5.80 29.83
N TYR A 104 12.86 5.73 30.01
CA TYR A 104 12.00 4.85 29.20
C TYR A 104 12.07 5.21 27.70
N VAL A 105 11.94 6.48 27.35
CA VAL A 105 12.00 6.92 25.94
C VAL A 105 13.38 6.66 25.35
N ASP A 106 14.45 6.83 26.13
CA ASP A 106 15.82 6.55 25.68
C ASP A 106 16.03 5.05 25.43
N SER A 107 15.48 4.19 26.29
CA SER A 107 15.51 2.74 26.07
C SER A 107 14.78 2.30 24.80
N LEU A 108 13.69 2.99 24.44
CA LEU A 108 13.02 2.75 23.14
C LEU A 108 13.91 3.16 21.97
N ARG A 109 14.59 4.31 22.06
CA ARG A 109 15.52 4.79 21.03
C ARG A 109 16.71 3.88 20.80
N GLU A 110 17.20 3.24 21.86
CA GLU A 110 18.29 2.27 21.78
C GLU A 110 17.85 0.92 21.19
N THR A 111 16.58 0.56 21.37
CA THR A 111 16.08 -0.78 21.05
C THR A 111 15.41 -0.86 19.69
N TYR A 112 14.72 0.21 19.25
CA TYR A 112 13.89 0.18 18.06
C TYR A 112 14.53 0.86 16.84
N PRO A 113 14.31 0.32 15.62
CA PRO A 113 14.66 1.01 14.37
C PRO A 113 13.93 2.35 14.23
N SER A 114 14.52 3.29 13.48
CA SER A 114 14.02 4.66 13.38
C SER A 114 12.57 4.77 12.91
N ASN A 115 12.12 3.89 12.01
CA ASN A 115 10.73 3.85 11.55
C ASN A 115 9.74 3.46 12.66
N LEU A 116 10.12 2.53 13.55
CA LEU A 116 9.31 2.16 14.72
C LEU A 116 9.27 3.29 15.75
N LEU A 117 10.36 4.03 15.92
CA LEU A 117 10.41 5.16 16.87
C LEU A 117 9.36 6.24 16.52
N ASN A 118 9.16 6.54 15.25
CA ASN A 118 8.15 7.51 14.82
C ASN A 118 6.72 7.06 15.19
N ALA A 119 6.42 5.77 15.09
CA ALA A 119 5.13 5.24 15.50
C ALA A 119 4.97 5.22 17.02
N TYR A 120 5.94 4.62 17.73
CA TYR A 120 5.83 4.34 19.16
C TYR A 120 6.13 5.55 20.05
N ILE A 121 6.96 6.51 19.59
CA ILE A 121 7.28 7.71 20.35
C ILE A 121 6.42 8.89 19.94
N GLU A 122 6.30 9.15 18.64
CA GLU A 122 5.59 10.33 18.13
C GLU A 122 4.11 10.08 17.84
N GLY A 123 3.66 8.83 17.84
CA GLY A 123 2.28 8.46 17.47
C GLY A 123 1.97 8.70 15.99
N GLU A 124 2.99 8.65 15.13
CA GLU A 124 2.83 8.87 13.71
C GLU A 124 2.41 7.58 12.98
N PHE A 125 1.58 7.75 11.95
CA PHE A 125 1.26 6.65 11.06
C PHE A 125 2.44 6.42 10.10
N VAL A 126 3.16 5.33 10.29
CA VAL A 126 4.33 4.94 9.49
C VAL A 126 4.20 3.50 9.05
N ASN A 127 4.94 3.11 8.02
CA ASN A 127 4.96 1.71 7.59
C ASN A 127 5.71 0.84 8.61
N LEU A 128 4.98 -0.01 9.33
CA LEU A 128 5.51 -0.91 10.36
C LEU A 128 5.56 -2.37 9.91
N THR A 129 5.25 -2.69 8.67
CA THR A 129 5.15 -4.06 8.21
C THR A 129 6.54 -4.72 8.25
N SER A 130 6.79 -5.52 9.27
CA SER A 130 7.96 -6.38 9.35
C SER A 130 7.90 -7.39 8.20
N GLY A 131 8.96 -7.44 7.39
CA GLY A 131 8.98 -8.26 6.19
C GLY A 131 8.28 -7.62 4.99
N SER A 132 8.15 -6.29 4.96
CA SER A 132 7.67 -5.55 3.80
C SER A 132 8.51 -5.88 2.57
N VAL A 133 7.83 -6.14 1.44
CA VAL A 133 8.48 -6.39 0.15
C VAL A 133 9.14 -5.11 -0.39
N TYR A 134 8.49 -3.96 -0.19
CA TYR A 134 8.96 -2.66 -0.68
C TYR A 134 9.43 -1.76 0.46
N VAL A 135 10.52 -2.18 1.09
CA VAL A 135 11.11 -1.54 2.29
C VAL A 135 11.55 -0.10 2.07
N ASN A 136 11.82 0.30 0.83
CA ASN A 136 12.30 1.63 0.48
C ASN A 136 11.17 2.62 0.14
N TYR A 137 9.90 2.17 0.19
CA TYR A 137 8.77 3.05 -0.01
C TYR A 137 8.48 3.88 1.24
N ASP A 138 8.38 5.18 1.05
CA ASP A 138 7.93 6.12 2.06
C ASP A 138 6.79 6.96 1.46
N ARG A 139 5.60 6.87 2.06
CA ARG A 139 4.40 7.53 1.53
C ARG A 139 4.56 9.04 1.39
N GLN A 140 5.27 9.68 2.31
CA GLN A 140 5.44 11.13 2.30
C GLN A 140 6.52 11.56 1.32
N LEU A 141 7.66 10.86 1.32
CA LEU A 141 8.81 11.19 0.48
C LEU A 141 8.63 10.76 -0.98
N ASN A 142 7.81 9.74 -1.24
CA ASN A 142 7.47 9.30 -2.59
C ASN A 142 6.14 9.89 -3.10
N ASP A 143 5.40 10.69 -2.30
CA ASP A 143 4.16 11.33 -2.78
C ASP A 143 4.46 12.42 -3.80
N THR A 144 3.52 12.60 -4.72
CA THR A 144 3.56 13.64 -5.74
C THR A 144 2.14 14.08 -6.11
N LYS A 145 2.01 15.30 -6.65
CA LYS A 145 0.77 15.80 -7.25
C LYS A 145 0.86 15.85 -8.78
N VAL A 146 1.88 15.20 -9.37
CA VAL A 146 2.05 15.12 -10.81
C VAL A 146 0.87 14.38 -11.43
N THR A 147 0.38 14.92 -12.54
CA THR A 147 -0.65 14.32 -13.41
C THR A 147 -0.13 14.23 -14.83
N ALA A 148 -0.74 13.41 -15.68
CA ALA A 148 -0.39 13.34 -17.09
C ALA A 148 -0.80 14.64 -17.81
N ASN A 149 0.06 15.14 -18.68
CA ASN A 149 -0.26 16.22 -19.61
C ASN A 149 -0.89 15.66 -20.90
N ASN A 150 -1.63 16.49 -21.63
CA ASN A 150 -2.12 16.12 -22.96
C ASN A 150 -0.94 15.81 -23.90
N HIS A 151 -1.10 14.77 -24.72
CA HIS A 151 -0.10 14.28 -25.68
C HIS A 151 1.20 13.73 -25.05
N GLU A 152 1.30 13.69 -23.72
CA GLU A 152 2.42 13.04 -23.03
C GLU A 152 2.33 11.52 -23.16
N THR A 153 3.45 10.85 -23.41
CA THR A 153 3.44 9.38 -23.52
C THR A 153 3.13 8.73 -22.17
N LEU A 154 2.09 7.90 -22.15
CA LEU A 154 1.75 7.09 -21.00
C LEU A 154 2.50 5.76 -21.06
N HIS A 155 3.09 5.39 -19.94
CA HIS A 155 3.77 4.12 -19.73
C HIS A 155 2.94 3.27 -18.78
N ILE A 156 2.34 2.19 -19.27
CA ILE A 156 1.38 1.40 -18.49
C ILE A 156 1.96 0.02 -18.20
N GLY A 157 2.28 -0.23 -16.93
CA GLY A 157 2.53 -1.58 -16.44
C GLY A 157 1.19 -2.31 -16.30
N MET A 158 1.10 -3.57 -16.76
CA MET A 158 -0.16 -4.28 -16.80
C MET A 158 0.00 -5.73 -16.36
N ASP A 159 -0.83 -6.14 -15.40
CA ASP A 159 -0.98 -7.51 -14.95
C ASP A 159 -2.30 -8.10 -15.48
N PHE A 160 -2.18 -9.16 -16.31
CA PHE A 160 -3.30 -9.85 -16.93
C PHE A 160 -3.87 -10.93 -16.01
N ASN A 161 -4.62 -10.53 -15.00
CA ASN A 161 -5.33 -11.49 -14.18
C ASN A 161 -6.83 -11.47 -14.50
N VAL A 162 -7.35 -12.58 -15.04
CA VAL A 162 -8.75 -12.69 -15.48
C VAL A 162 -9.71 -12.32 -14.35
N GLY A 163 -10.57 -11.31 -14.60
CA GLY A 163 -11.53 -10.80 -13.63
C GLY A 163 -10.97 -9.84 -12.58
N LYS A 164 -9.66 -9.58 -12.58
CA LYS A 164 -8.96 -8.67 -11.64
C LYS A 164 -7.77 -7.97 -12.28
N MET A 165 -7.90 -7.55 -13.54
CA MET A 165 -6.81 -6.88 -14.25
C MET A 165 -6.39 -5.61 -13.52
N SER A 166 -5.08 -5.38 -13.46
CA SER A 166 -4.48 -4.20 -12.86
C SER A 166 -3.60 -3.49 -13.88
N ALA A 167 -3.73 -2.16 -13.95
CA ALA A 167 -2.89 -1.32 -14.78
C ALA A 167 -2.41 -0.10 -13.99
N ALA A 168 -1.09 0.07 -13.90
CA ALA A 168 -0.44 1.21 -13.29
C ALA A 168 0.02 2.17 -14.38
N ILE A 169 -0.48 3.40 -14.38
CA ILE A 169 -0.28 4.41 -15.42
C ILE A 169 0.77 5.41 -14.96
N HIS A 170 1.83 5.56 -15.77
CA HIS A 170 2.97 6.40 -15.44
C HIS A 170 3.28 7.40 -16.54
N VAL A 171 3.91 8.50 -16.13
CA VAL A 171 4.65 9.41 -17.01
C VAL A 171 6.11 9.46 -16.62
N MET A 172 6.99 9.76 -17.57
CA MET A 172 8.44 9.87 -17.36
C MET A 172 8.87 11.31 -17.57
N ARG A 173 9.51 11.93 -16.55
CA ARG A 173 10.08 13.28 -16.66
C ARG A 173 11.46 13.29 -16.00
N ASP A 174 12.47 13.81 -16.66
CA ASP A 174 13.84 13.94 -16.13
C ASP A 174 14.38 12.64 -15.50
N SER A 175 14.19 11.51 -16.20
CA SER A 175 14.56 10.16 -15.75
C SER A 175 13.82 9.67 -14.50
N LYS A 176 12.85 10.40 -13.99
CA LYS A 176 11.98 10.01 -12.90
C LYS A 176 10.66 9.47 -13.44
N ALA A 177 10.10 8.49 -12.76
CA ALA A 177 8.80 7.91 -13.04
C ALA A 177 7.76 8.42 -12.04
N PHE A 178 6.59 8.75 -12.54
CA PHE A 178 5.46 9.22 -11.74
C PHE A 178 4.25 8.34 -12.04
N ALA A 179 3.77 7.59 -11.07
CA ALA A 179 2.47 6.93 -11.14
C ALA A 179 1.40 8.01 -10.98
N VAL A 180 0.62 8.23 -12.03
CA VAL A 180 -0.34 9.35 -12.14
C VAL A 180 -1.79 8.91 -12.13
N ASP A 181 -2.05 7.65 -12.40
CA ASP A 181 -3.39 7.03 -12.37
C ASP A 181 -3.27 5.51 -12.26
N GLU A 182 -4.36 4.84 -11.94
CA GLU A 182 -4.44 3.39 -11.85
C GLU A 182 -5.80 2.86 -12.28
N ILE A 183 -5.82 1.61 -12.74
CA ILE A 183 -7.03 0.84 -12.99
C ILE A 183 -6.87 -0.46 -12.20
N SER A 184 -7.75 -0.69 -11.22
CA SER A 184 -7.73 -1.88 -10.38
C SER A 184 -9.01 -2.68 -10.56
N GLY A 185 -8.89 -4.00 -10.65
CA GLY A 185 -10.03 -4.91 -10.70
C GLY A 185 -10.86 -4.84 -11.98
N ALA A 186 -10.26 -4.45 -13.10
CA ALA A 186 -10.96 -4.46 -14.38
C ALA A 186 -11.31 -5.90 -14.80
N GLN A 187 -12.47 -6.06 -15.43
CA GLN A 187 -12.99 -7.36 -15.79
C GLN A 187 -12.17 -8.03 -16.92
N ASP A 188 -11.77 -7.25 -17.91
CA ASP A 188 -11.09 -7.72 -19.12
C ASP A 188 -10.26 -6.61 -19.81
N THR A 189 -9.48 -6.98 -20.81
CA THR A 189 -8.67 -6.05 -21.62
C THR A 189 -9.49 -4.99 -22.36
N PRO A 190 -10.65 -5.28 -22.95
CA PRO A 190 -11.51 -4.26 -23.53
C PRO A 190 -11.94 -3.18 -22.54
N ALA A 191 -12.25 -3.55 -21.28
CA ALA A 191 -12.62 -2.59 -20.25
C ALA A 191 -11.45 -1.66 -19.88
N VAL A 192 -10.23 -2.21 -19.78
CA VAL A 192 -9.01 -1.41 -19.57
C VAL A 192 -8.78 -0.44 -20.71
N ILE A 193 -8.83 -0.92 -21.98
CA ILE A 193 -8.66 -0.10 -23.19
C ILE A 193 -9.68 1.04 -23.20
N LYS A 194 -10.95 0.74 -22.96
CA LYS A 194 -12.03 1.74 -22.91
C LYS A 194 -11.76 2.82 -21.87
N THR A 195 -11.32 2.42 -20.68
CA THR A 195 -11.02 3.33 -19.58
C THR A 195 -9.85 4.25 -19.93
N ILE A 196 -8.75 3.70 -20.46
CA ILE A 196 -7.58 4.47 -20.86
C ILE A 196 -7.94 5.49 -21.95
N LYS A 197 -8.62 5.06 -23.01
CA LYS A 197 -9.03 5.95 -24.10
C LYS A 197 -10.03 7.03 -23.66
N SER A 198 -10.86 6.75 -22.68
CA SER A 198 -11.80 7.73 -22.14
C SER A 198 -11.10 8.79 -21.29
N ARG A 199 -10.10 8.39 -20.48
CA ARG A 199 -9.36 9.30 -19.61
C ARG A 199 -8.27 10.07 -20.36
N TYR A 200 -7.66 9.44 -21.37
CA TYR A 200 -6.48 9.91 -22.09
C TYR A 200 -6.63 9.75 -23.61
N PRO A 201 -7.57 10.47 -24.25
CA PRO A 201 -7.90 10.26 -25.67
C PRO A 201 -6.74 10.58 -26.61
N ASP A 202 -5.88 11.54 -26.26
CA ASP A 202 -4.83 12.09 -27.12
C ASP A 202 -3.42 11.66 -26.74
N ASN A 203 -3.29 10.79 -25.72
CA ASN A 203 -1.99 10.39 -25.19
C ASN A 203 -1.48 9.12 -25.89
N PRO A 204 -0.25 9.10 -26.42
CA PRO A 204 0.40 7.87 -26.85
C PRO A 204 0.56 6.89 -25.70
N VAL A 205 0.31 5.59 -25.94
CA VAL A 205 0.34 4.57 -24.90
C VAL A 205 1.36 3.49 -25.22
N ILE A 206 2.24 3.20 -24.25
CA ILE A 206 3.17 2.07 -24.29
C ILE A 206 2.83 1.15 -23.12
N VAL A 207 2.49 -0.11 -23.41
CA VAL A 207 2.14 -1.11 -22.39
C VAL A 207 3.32 -2.04 -22.11
N TYR A 208 3.57 -2.29 -20.84
CA TYR A 208 4.59 -3.19 -20.30
C TYR A 208 3.89 -4.36 -19.59
N PRO A 209 3.50 -5.40 -20.33
CA PRO A 209 2.84 -6.56 -19.76
C PRO A 209 3.87 -7.53 -19.18
N ASP A 210 3.38 -8.55 -18.47
CA ASP A 210 4.17 -9.74 -18.15
C ASP A 210 4.53 -10.54 -19.42
N ALA A 211 5.50 -11.48 -19.32
CA ALA A 211 5.91 -12.29 -20.44
C ALA A 211 4.94 -13.46 -20.74
N SER A 212 4.00 -13.76 -19.85
CA SER A 212 3.05 -14.88 -20.06
C SER A 212 2.14 -14.61 -21.25
N GLY A 213 1.88 -13.32 -21.53
CA GLY A 213 1.20 -12.88 -22.75
C GLY A 213 1.90 -13.20 -24.08
N ALA A 214 3.20 -13.58 -24.04
CA ALA A 214 3.99 -13.92 -25.22
C ALA A 214 4.30 -15.41 -25.36
N SER A 215 3.95 -16.26 -24.37
CA SER A 215 4.24 -17.70 -24.44
C SER A 215 3.18 -18.43 -25.27
N THR A 216 3.64 -19.10 -26.33
CA THR A 216 2.81 -19.87 -27.28
C THR A 216 2.16 -21.14 -26.69
N ASN A 217 2.41 -21.46 -25.41
CA ASN A 217 1.98 -22.71 -24.79
C ASN A 217 0.81 -22.60 -23.82
N THR A 218 0.29 -21.43 -23.55
CA THR A 218 -0.92 -21.27 -22.75
C THR A 218 -1.98 -20.52 -23.56
N THR A 219 -2.84 -21.31 -24.18
CA THR A 219 -4.20 -20.96 -24.61
C THR A 219 -4.49 -19.51 -25.03
N ASN A 220 -4.94 -19.37 -26.23
CA ASN A 220 -5.64 -18.32 -26.96
C ASN A 220 -6.00 -16.98 -26.27
N ALA A 221 -6.12 -16.90 -24.94
CA ALA A 221 -6.54 -15.70 -24.23
C ALA A 221 -5.44 -14.61 -24.15
N ALA A 222 -4.23 -14.94 -23.72
CA ALA A 222 -3.16 -13.93 -23.55
C ALA A 222 -2.63 -13.41 -24.91
N SER A 223 -2.58 -14.26 -25.95
CA SER A 223 -2.29 -13.78 -27.31
C SER A 223 -3.40 -12.88 -27.86
N SER A 224 -4.65 -13.11 -27.43
CA SER A 224 -5.79 -12.25 -27.79
C SER A 224 -5.70 -10.89 -27.10
N ASP A 225 -5.28 -10.80 -25.85
CA ASP A 225 -5.16 -9.56 -25.10
C ASP A 225 -4.11 -8.61 -25.70
N LEU A 226 -2.93 -9.12 -26.06
CA LEU A 226 -1.91 -8.34 -26.77
C LEU A 226 -2.37 -7.88 -28.16
N ILE A 227 -3.16 -8.69 -28.86
CA ILE A 227 -3.76 -8.31 -30.14
C ILE A 227 -4.79 -7.18 -29.94
N LEU A 228 -5.65 -7.29 -28.93
CA LEU A 228 -6.63 -6.26 -28.59
C LEU A 228 -5.95 -4.92 -28.29
N LEU A 229 -4.88 -4.93 -27.47
CA LEU A 229 -4.10 -3.74 -27.16
C LEU A 229 -3.47 -3.11 -28.43
N ARG A 230 -2.86 -3.94 -29.31
CA ARG A 230 -2.30 -3.46 -30.59
C ARG A 230 -3.37 -2.87 -31.50
N ASN A 231 -4.51 -3.54 -31.62
CA ASN A 231 -5.64 -3.05 -32.43
C ASN A 231 -6.24 -1.75 -31.86
N ALA A 232 -6.09 -1.52 -30.56
CA ALA A 232 -6.43 -0.26 -29.93
C ALA A 232 -5.43 0.87 -30.23
N GLY A 233 -4.31 0.59 -30.90
CA GLY A 233 -3.25 1.54 -31.22
C GLY A 233 -2.17 1.67 -30.14
N PHE A 234 -2.11 0.78 -29.15
CA PHE A 234 -1.11 0.81 -28.11
C PHE A 234 0.18 0.11 -28.56
N THR A 235 1.31 0.70 -28.22
CA THR A 235 2.62 0.08 -28.41
C THR A 235 2.88 -0.94 -27.29
N ILE A 236 3.33 -2.14 -27.64
CA ILE A 236 3.59 -3.21 -26.66
C ILE A 236 5.10 -3.42 -26.50
N ASN A 237 5.57 -3.28 -25.28
CA ASN A 237 6.94 -3.59 -24.87
C ASN A 237 6.96 -4.80 -23.94
N ALA A 238 6.68 -5.98 -24.50
CA ALA A 238 6.67 -7.25 -23.78
C ALA A 238 8.09 -7.85 -23.70
N PRO A 239 8.50 -8.44 -22.57
CA PRO A 239 9.74 -9.21 -22.48
C PRO A 239 9.59 -10.57 -23.17
N ARG A 240 10.71 -11.18 -23.59
CA ARG A 240 10.71 -12.55 -24.12
C ARG A 240 10.46 -13.61 -23.05
N ALA A 241 10.86 -13.34 -21.81
CA ALA A 241 10.63 -14.16 -20.63
C ALA A 241 10.48 -13.27 -19.41
N ASN A 242 9.71 -13.72 -18.42
CA ASN A 242 9.63 -13.04 -17.13
C ASN A 242 10.99 -13.16 -16.41
N GLY A 243 11.50 -12.05 -15.94
CA GLY A 243 12.60 -12.02 -15.00
C GLY A 243 12.17 -12.63 -13.65
N ARG A 244 13.16 -12.89 -12.79
CA ARG A 244 12.86 -13.38 -11.43
C ARG A 244 12.08 -12.33 -10.66
N VAL A 245 11.12 -12.77 -9.85
CA VAL A 245 10.34 -11.88 -8.97
C VAL A 245 11.26 -11.03 -8.07
N LYS A 246 12.33 -11.62 -7.55
CA LYS A 246 13.35 -10.93 -6.74
C LYS A 246 14.00 -9.75 -7.47
N ASP A 247 14.33 -9.92 -8.75
CA ASP A 247 14.98 -8.86 -9.55
C ASP A 247 13.99 -7.72 -9.81
N ARG A 248 12.71 -8.02 -10.01
CA ARG A 248 11.64 -7.03 -10.17
C ARG A 248 11.42 -6.23 -8.89
N ILE A 249 11.33 -6.90 -7.74
CA ILE A 249 11.22 -6.25 -6.43
C ILE A 249 12.43 -5.36 -6.15
N ALA A 250 13.64 -5.87 -6.41
CA ALA A 250 14.85 -5.10 -6.22
C ALA A 250 14.88 -3.83 -7.09
N ALA A 251 14.43 -3.92 -8.35
CA ALA A 251 14.35 -2.76 -9.23
C ALA A 251 13.36 -1.71 -8.72
N VAL A 252 12.20 -2.14 -8.20
CA VAL A 252 11.22 -1.21 -7.62
C VAL A 252 11.78 -0.56 -6.35
N ASN A 253 12.37 -1.32 -5.44
CA ASN A 253 12.99 -0.76 -4.23
C ASN A 253 14.09 0.26 -4.57
N MET A 254 14.97 -0.04 -5.54
CA MET A 254 16.00 0.89 -6.00
C MET A 254 15.43 2.17 -6.62
N ALA A 255 14.32 2.08 -7.35
CA ALA A 255 13.65 3.24 -7.92
C ALA A 255 12.94 4.07 -6.85
N LEU A 256 12.39 3.43 -5.82
CA LEU A 256 11.74 4.09 -4.68
C LEU A 256 12.73 4.90 -3.84
N CYS A 257 13.86 4.30 -3.51
CA CYS A 257 14.98 4.96 -2.84
C CYS A 257 16.23 4.09 -3.01
N ASP A 258 17.27 4.63 -3.62
CA ASP A 258 18.55 3.92 -3.74
C ASP A 258 19.41 4.04 -2.47
N ASN A 259 20.59 3.43 -2.49
CA ASN A 259 21.51 3.43 -1.35
C ASN A 259 22.09 4.83 -1.03
N ASP A 260 22.03 5.75 -1.98
CA ASP A 260 22.46 7.14 -1.82
C ASP A 260 21.31 8.07 -1.38
N GLY A 261 20.11 7.49 -1.12
CA GLY A 261 18.90 8.22 -0.72
C GLY A 261 18.17 8.89 -1.89
N VAL A 262 18.56 8.62 -3.14
CA VAL A 262 17.94 9.22 -4.33
C VAL A 262 16.64 8.49 -4.66
N ARG A 263 15.57 9.24 -4.89
CA ARG A 263 14.24 8.74 -5.26
C ARG A 263 13.96 9.05 -6.72
N LEU A 264 13.65 8.03 -7.49
CA LEU A 264 13.36 8.11 -8.92
C LEU A 264 11.93 7.67 -9.27
N TYR A 265 11.19 7.09 -8.32
CA TYR A 265 9.81 6.65 -8.49
C TYR A 265 8.90 7.34 -7.48
N TYR A 266 7.87 8.00 -8.00
CA TYR A 266 6.90 8.75 -7.21
C TYR A 266 5.49 8.28 -7.50
N VAL A 267 4.59 8.40 -6.52
CA VAL A 267 3.19 7.98 -6.60
C VAL A 267 2.29 9.15 -6.27
N ASN A 268 1.37 9.47 -7.15
CA ASN A 268 0.28 10.37 -6.81
C ASN A 268 -0.72 9.59 -5.92
N VAL A 269 -0.50 9.66 -4.61
CA VAL A 269 -1.23 8.85 -3.62
C VAL A 269 -2.75 9.06 -3.68
N GLU A 270 -3.17 10.26 -4.10
CA GLU A 270 -4.59 10.59 -4.25
C GLU A 270 -5.23 9.89 -5.45
N LYS A 271 -4.48 9.77 -6.56
CA LYS A 271 -4.94 9.15 -7.81
C LYS A 271 -4.63 7.64 -7.88
N CYS A 272 -3.62 7.19 -7.12
CA CYS A 272 -3.11 5.82 -7.13
C CYS A 272 -3.14 5.20 -5.72
N PRO A 273 -4.30 5.15 -5.05
CA PRO A 273 -4.41 4.63 -3.69
C PRO A 273 -4.04 3.13 -3.59
N ASN A 274 -4.33 2.31 -4.62
CA ASN A 274 -3.99 0.89 -4.60
C ASN A 274 -2.49 0.65 -4.81
N ILE A 275 -1.81 1.45 -5.65
CA ILE A 275 -0.35 1.42 -5.78
C ILE A 275 0.28 1.77 -4.43
N ALA A 276 -0.12 2.90 -3.82
CA ALA A 276 0.42 3.33 -2.55
C ALA A 276 0.21 2.28 -1.45
N LEU A 277 -1.01 1.75 -1.34
CA LEU A 277 -1.35 0.74 -0.34
C LEU A 277 -0.59 -0.58 -0.57
N GLY A 278 -0.47 -1.01 -1.82
CA GLY A 278 0.28 -2.20 -2.18
C GLY A 278 1.76 -2.08 -1.83
N LEU A 279 2.40 -0.95 -2.15
CA LEU A 279 3.81 -0.70 -1.80
C LEU A 279 4.04 -0.63 -0.29
N GLU A 280 3.04 -0.18 0.48
CA GLU A 280 3.14 -0.12 1.94
C GLU A 280 2.92 -1.47 2.62
N GLN A 281 1.95 -2.24 2.16
CA GLN A 281 1.40 -3.35 2.93
C GLN A 281 1.77 -4.73 2.43
N GLN A 282 2.30 -4.86 1.20
CA GLN A 282 2.72 -6.18 0.73
C GLN A 282 3.88 -6.70 1.56
N SER A 283 3.67 -7.84 2.20
CA SER A 283 4.65 -8.55 3.02
C SER A 283 5.10 -9.84 2.34
N TYR A 284 6.16 -10.43 2.86
CA TYR A 284 6.55 -11.79 2.49
C TYR A 284 5.71 -12.82 3.24
N ASP A 285 5.38 -13.92 2.58
CA ASP A 285 4.78 -15.09 3.19
C ASP A 285 5.83 -15.89 4.00
N LYS A 286 5.39 -16.98 4.65
CA LYS A 286 6.26 -17.87 5.40
C LYS A 286 7.36 -18.55 4.59
N ASN A 287 7.28 -18.53 3.26
CA ASN A 287 8.26 -19.13 2.33
C ASN A 287 9.25 -18.07 1.80
N GLY A 288 9.09 -16.79 2.19
CA GLY A 288 9.90 -15.68 1.70
C GLY A 288 9.54 -15.23 0.28
N GLU A 289 8.34 -15.56 -0.20
CA GLU A 289 7.77 -15.05 -1.43
C GLU A 289 6.74 -13.95 -1.11
N PRO A 290 6.51 -12.96 -2.00
CA PRO A 290 5.47 -11.96 -1.77
C PRO A 290 4.10 -12.60 -1.51
N ASP A 291 3.45 -12.22 -0.42
CA ASP A 291 2.14 -12.75 -0.06
C ASP A 291 1.10 -12.34 -1.10
N LYS A 292 0.39 -13.34 -1.63
CA LYS A 292 -0.68 -13.17 -2.62
C LYS A 292 -2.08 -13.20 -2.01
N SER A 293 -2.19 -13.59 -0.74
CA SER A 293 -3.49 -13.69 -0.07
C SER A 293 -4.11 -12.33 0.23
N SER A 294 -3.28 -11.29 0.35
CA SER A 294 -3.69 -9.90 0.59
C SER A 294 -4.26 -9.20 -0.66
N GLY A 295 -4.00 -9.72 -1.86
CA GLY A 295 -4.43 -9.13 -3.14
C GLY A 295 -3.65 -7.87 -3.56
N PHE A 296 -2.57 -7.53 -2.87
CA PHE A 296 -1.70 -6.39 -3.25
C PHE A 296 -0.74 -6.73 -4.38
N ASP A 297 -0.53 -8.01 -4.66
CA ASP A 297 0.41 -8.51 -5.66
C ASP A 297 0.11 -8.01 -7.08
N HIS A 298 -1.15 -7.99 -7.50
CA HIS A 298 -1.52 -7.62 -8.87
C HIS A 298 -1.11 -6.20 -9.26
N MET A 299 -1.36 -5.22 -8.40
CA MET A 299 -1.00 -3.83 -8.69
C MET A 299 0.51 -3.62 -8.59
N ASN A 300 1.17 -4.25 -7.62
CA ASN A 300 2.62 -4.19 -7.47
C ASN A 300 3.36 -4.91 -8.60
N ASP A 301 2.80 -5.99 -9.13
CA ASP A 301 3.31 -6.67 -10.32
C ASP A 301 3.20 -5.77 -11.55
N ALA A 302 2.07 -5.09 -11.74
CA ALA A 302 1.89 -4.10 -12.80
C ALA A 302 2.95 -2.97 -12.71
N VAL A 303 3.18 -2.39 -11.52
CA VAL A 303 4.27 -1.42 -11.28
C VAL A 303 5.63 -2.03 -11.66
N GLY A 304 5.89 -3.24 -11.20
CA GLY A 304 7.16 -3.92 -11.39
C GLY A 304 7.50 -4.19 -12.86
N TYR A 305 6.51 -4.57 -13.68
CA TYR A 305 6.72 -4.80 -15.12
C TYR A 305 7.15 -3.52 -15.85
N PHE A 306 6.61 -2.39 -15.49
CA PHE A 306 7.05 -1.10 -16.00
C PHE A 306 8.47 -0.76 -15.50
N VAL A 307 8.70 -0.81 -14.18
CA VAL A 307 9.96 -0.37 -13.57
C VAL A 307 11.14 -1.17 -14.07
N VAL A 308 11.05 -2.51 -14.09
CA VAL A 308 12.18 -3.35 -14.54
C VAL A 308 12.58 -3.09 -15.99
N ARG A 309 11.67 -2.59 -16.82
CA ARG A 309 11.91 -2.29 -18.24
C ARG A 309 12.40 -0.87 -18.49
N LYS A 310 11.92 0.09 -17.72
CA LYS A 310 12.25 1.51 -17.92
C LYS A 310 13.36 2.01 -16.99
N MET A 311 13.49 1.38 -15.83
CA MET A 311 14.44 1.75 -14.77
C MET A 311 15.25 0.52 -14.32
N PRO A 312 15.92 -0.20 -15.24
CA PRO A 312 16.67 -1.41 -14.88
C PRO A 312 17.83 -1.05 -13.97
N ILE A 313 18.12 -1.93 -13.00
CA ILE A 313 19.32 -1.81 -12.18
C ILE A 313 20.55 -1.91 -13.09
N LYS A 314 21.29 -0.82 -13.22
CA LYS A 314 22.58 -0.82 -13.93
C LYS A 314 23.58 -1.55 -13.06
N ARG A 315 24.00 -2.76 -13.46
CA ARG A 315 25.18 -3.40 -12.86
C ARG A 315 26.38 -2.52 -13.16
N ARG A 316 27.02 -1.92 -12.14
CA ARG A 316 28.38 -1.42 -12.29
C ARG A 316 29.25 -2.62 -12.64
N MET A 317 29.72 -2.71 -13.90
CA MET A 317 30.84 -3.59 -14.22
C MET A 317 32.10 -2.92 -13.64
N GLU A 318 32.54 -3.41 -12.49
CA GLU A 318 33.91 -3.13 -12.04
C GLU A 318 34.85 -3.87 -12.99
N PHE A 319 35.41 -3.14 -13.94
CA PHE A 319 36.56 -3.62 -14.64
C PHE A 319 37.72 -3.60 -13.62
N SER A 320 38.08 -4.73 -13.05
CA SER A 320 39.35 -4.88 -12.38
C SER A 320 40.45 -4.80 -13.45
N GLU A 321 41.08 -3.66 -13.56
CA GLU A 321 42.37 -3.59 -14.27
C GLU A 321 43.38 -4.46 -13.52
N GLN A 322 43.55 -5.69 -13.95
CA GLN A 322 44.70 -6.47 -13.54
C GLN A 322 45.91 -5.90 -14.28
N PRO A 323 46.94 -5.46 -13.57
CA PRO A 323 48.15 -5.00 -14.22
C PRO A 323 48.80 -6.18 -14.95
N VAL A 324 48.90 -6.06 -16.29
CA VAL A 324 49.68 -7.01 -17.11
C VAL A 324 51.11 -6.90 -16.67
N ARG A 325 51.65 -7.90 -15.97
CA ARG A 325 53.08 -8.03 -15.72
C ARG A 325 53.72 -8.58 -16.99
N TRP A 326 54.46 -7.74 -17.67
CA TRP A 326 55.40 -8.19 -18.70
C TRP A 326 56.60 -8.82 -18.00
N SER A 327 56.88 -10.10 -18.30
CA SER A 327 58.11 -10.82 -17.95
C SER A 327 59.14 -10.62 -19.01
#